data_0a0919d4e76522bfa2a6a738a2734dfd
#
_entry.id   0a0919d4e76522bfa2a6a738a2734dfd
#
_cell.length_a   1.000
_cell.length_b   1.000
_cell.length_c   1.000
_cell.angle_alpha   90.00
_cell.angle_beta   90.00
_cell.angle_gamma   90.00
#
_symmetry.space_group_name_H-M   'P 1'
#
loop_
_entity.id
_entity.type
_entity.pdbx_description
1 polymer ?
#
loop_
_entity_poly.entity_id
_entity_poly.type
_entity_poly.pdbx_seq_one_letter_code
_entity_poly.pdbx_strand_id
1 'polypeptide(L)'
;MPEAQLDRFLMKIKLGYPKLEDEIKIINRFKNTNQKNLSKSIKKIIKKKTLKELMDIANQIHISDQMTTYAAQIVHATREHGKIYLGGSPRASLALINTAKVAAILAERDFMTPDDIKYMAPFILNHRIILTPEAEMEGLTEEEVIQELLETIEVPR
;
A
#
# COMPACT_ATOMS: atom_id res chain seq x y z
N MET A 1 -5.35 18.18 1.18
CA MET A 1 -3.88 18.14 1.20
C MET A 1 -3.39 18.24 -0.23
N PRO A 2 -2.40 19.06 -0.60
CA PRO A 2 -1.90 19.10 -1.96
C PRO A 2 -1.39 17.72 -2.41
N GLU A 3 -1.69 17.33 -3.64
CA GLU A 3 -1.38 16.02 -4.23
C GLU A 3 0.10 15.64 -4.10
N ALA A 4 1.00 16.59 -4.35
CA ALA A 4 2.44 16.38 -4.20
C ALA A 4 2.87 16.01 -2.76
N GLN A 5 2.07 16.33 -1.76
CA GLN A 5 2.32 15.93 -0.37
C GLN A 5 1.83 14.51 -0.11
N LEU A 6 0.72 14.09 -0.73
CA LEU A 6 0.19 12.72 -0.62
C LEU A 6 1.12 11.70 -1.27
N ASP A 7 1.70 12.02 -2.43
CA ASP A 7 2.66 11.14 -3.14
C ASP A 7 3.88 10.75 -2.28
N ARG A 8 4.22 11.53 -1.26
CA ARG A 8 5.36 11.25 -0.37
C ARG A 8 5.07 10.18 0.69
N PHE A 9 3.81 9.86 0.98
CA PHE A 9 3.47 8.77 1.89
C PHE A 9 3.67 7.42 1.20
N LEU A 10 4.19 6.43 1.93
CA LEU A 10 4.50 5.13 1.36
C LEU A 10 3.24 4.42 0.87
N MET A 11 2.22 4.32 1.71
CA MET A 11 0.97 3.65 1.42
C MET A 11 -0.21 4.29 2.15
N LYS A 12 -1.42 4.07 1.64
CA LYS A 12 -2.69 4.47 2.28
C LYS A 12 -3.40 3.22 2.78
N ILE A 13 -3.66 3.19 4.08
CA ILE A 13 -4.43 2.11 4.72
C ILE A 13 -5.80 2.67 5.08
N LYS A 14 -6.86 2.03 4.59
CA LYS A 14 -8.24 2.38 4.94
C LYS A 14 -8.66 1.62 6.20
N LEU A 15 -9.08 2.35 7.21
CA LEU A 15 -9.68 1.77 8.41
C LEU A 15 -11.18 2.00 8.35
N GLY A 16 -11.95 0.92 8.50
CA GLY A 16 -13.41 1.01 8.59
C GLY A 16 -13.85 1.48 9.99
N TYR A 17 -15.13 1.82 10.10
CA TYR A 17 -15.72 2.10 11.41
C TYR A 17 -15.83 0.82 12.26
N PRO A 18 -15.63 0.93 13.59
CA PRO A 18 -15.84 -0.20 14.48
C PRO A 18 -17.31 -0.62 14.50
N LYS A 19 -17.58 -1.89 14.79
CA LYS A 19 -18.93 -2.34 15.09
C LYS A 19 -19.40 -1.73 16.41
N LEU A 20 -20.73 -1.63 16.61
CA LEU A 20 -21.33 -1.05 17.82
C LEU A 20 -20.74 -1.63 19.12
N GLU A 21 -20.53 -2.95 19.16
CA GLU A 21 -19.97 -3.63 20.31
C GLU A 21 -18.52 -3.20 20.63
N ASP A 22 -17.73 -2.95 19.60
CA ASP A 22 -16.34 -2.50 19.75
C ASP A 22 -16.28 -1.01 20.09
N GLU A 23 -17.20 -0.21 19.57
CA GLU A 23 -17.36 1.19 19.97
C GLU A 23 -17.71 1.33 21.45
N ILE A 24 -18.65 0.48 21.96
CA ILE A 24 -18.97 0.39 23.39
C ILE A 24 -17.73 0.02 24.22
N LYS A 25 -16.91 -0.94 23.76
CA LYS A 25 -15.65 -1.31 24.44
C LYS A 25 -14.67 -0.14 24.46
N ILE A 26 -14.53 0.59 23.36
CA ILE A 26 -13.70 1.79 23.28
C ILE A 26 -14.15 2.82 24.31
N ILE A 27 -15.46 3.17 24.33
CA ILE A 27 -16.00 4.14 25.29
C ILE A 27 -15.73 3.70 26.73
N ASN A 28 -16.02 2.43 27.07
CA ASN A 28 -15.81 1.89 28.42
C ASN A 28 -14.31 1.91 28.82
N ARG A 29 -13.40 1.65 27.89
CA ARG A 29 -11.96 1.74 28.14
C ARG A 29 -11.53 3.17 28.46
N PHE A 30 -12.06 4.16 27.79
CA PHE A 30 -11.69 5.56 27.97
C PHE A 30 -12.42 6.26 29.10
N LYS A 31 -13.62 5.82 29.47
CA LYS A 31 -14.46 6.40 30.54
C LYS A 31 -13.74 6.52 31.89
N ASN A 32 -12.86 5.55 32.21
CA ASN A 32 -12.19 5.45 33.50
C ASN A 32 -10.67 5.59 33.41
N THR A 33 -10.11 5.92 32.25
CA THR A 33 -8.66 5.93 32.06
C THR A 33 -8.16 7.34 31.75
N ASN A 34 -7.23 7.85 32.56
CA ASN A 34 -6.48 9.05 32.23
C ASN A 34 -5.65 8.78 30.97
N GLN A 35 -5.88 9.52 29.88
CA GLN A 35 -5.21 9.35 28.57
C GLN A 35 -3.67 9.27 28.63
N LYS A 36 -3.06 9.91 29.66
CA LYS A 36 -1.61 9.89 29.90
C LYS A 36 -1.01 8.49 30.19
N ASN A 37 -1.84 7.50 30.50
CA ASN A 37 -1.35 6.16 30.87
C ASN A 37 -1.48 5.13 29.73
N LEU A 38 -2.12 5.46 28.61
CA LEU A 38 -2.31 4.52 27.49
C LEU A 38 -1.00 4.07 26.85
N SER A 39 -0.05 5.00 26.69
CA SER A 39 1.27 4.67 26.13
C SER A 39 2.09 3.71 27.02
N LYS A 40 1.85 3.73 28.33
CA LYS A 40 2.53 2.82 29.29
C LYS A 40 2.03 1.38 29.21
N SER A 41 0.85 1.16 28.63
CA SER A 41 0.29 -0.20 28.44
C SER A 41 0.82 -0.92 27.20
N ILE A 42 1.54 -0.21 26.32
CA ILE A 42 2.10 -0.78 25.10
C ILE A 42 3.33 -1.60 25.44
N LYS A 43 3.26 -2.90 25.17
CA LYS A 43 4.40 -3.81 25.35
C LYS A 43 5.33 -3.73 24.13
N LYS A 44 6.62 -3.70 24.40
CA LYS A 44 7.64 -3.79 23.37
C LYS A 44 7.63 -5.21 22.76
N ILE A 45 7.31 -5.34 21.47
CA ILE A 45 7.24 -6.64 20.79
C ILE A 45 8.59 -7.00 20.18
N ILE A 46 9.23 -6.05 19.47
CA ILE A 46 10.54 -6.25 18.82
C ILE A 46 11.54 -5.21 19.27
N LYS A 47 12.83 -5.59 19.27
CA LYS A 47 13.94 -4.70 19.56
C LYS A 47 14.35 -3.95 18.28
N LYS A 48 14.97 -2.77 18.43
CA LYS A 48 15.51 -2.00 17.31
C LYS A 48 16.51 -2.81 16.47
N LYS A 49 17.34 -3.65 17.11
CA LYS A 49 18.29 -4.53 16.44
C LYS A 49 17.56 -5.53 15.53
N THR A 50 16.54 -6.22 16.04
CA THR A 50 15.72 -7.16 15.28
C THR A 50 15.04 -6.49 14.07
N LEU A 51 14.50 -5.27 14.25
CA LEU A 51 13.92 -4.52 13.16
C LEU A 51 14.96 -4.24 12.05
N LYS A 52 16.19 -3.86 12.44
CA LYS A 52 17.27 -3.62 11.48
C LYS A 52 17.65 -4.91 10.73
N GLU A 53 17.76 -6.03 11.44
CA GLU A 53 18.03 -7.35 10.85
C GLU A 53 16.94 -7.72 9.82
N LEU A 54 15.66 -7.46 10.13
CA LEU A 54 14.56 -7.69 9.19
C LEU A 54 14.65 -6.79 7.94
N MET A 55 15.04 -5.52 8.12
CA MET A 55 15.28 -4.61 6.99
C MET A 55 16.46 -5.08 6.11
N ASP A 56 17.52 -5.58 6.72
CA ASP A 56 18.68 -6.12 5.99
C ASP A 56 18.28 -7.37 5.19
N ILE A 57 17.44 -8.25 5.75
CA ILE A 57 16.85 -9.40 5.04
C ILE A 57 16.02 -8.93 3.85
N ALA A 58 15.16 -7.92 4.04
CA ALA A 58 14.34 -7.37 2.96
C ALA A 58 15.18 -6.83 1.79
N ASN A 59 16.35 -6.31 2.07
CA ASN A 59 17.26 -5.82 1.01
C ASN A 59 17.94 -6.96 0.23
N GLN A 60 17.96 -8.19 0.74
CA GLN A 60 18.55 -9.36 0.09
C GLN A 60 17.57 -10.11 -0.83
N ILE A 61 16.30 -9.77 -0.80
CA ILE A 61 15.29 -10.38 -1.66
C ILE A 61 15.67 -10.20 -3.13
N HIS A 62 15.70 -11.31 -3.86
CA HIS A 62 16.01 -11.30 -5.28
C HIS A 62 14.89 -10.65 -6.10
N ILE A 63 15.26 -9.71 -6.96
CA ILE A 63 14.35 -9.01 -7.89
C ILE A 63 14.89 -9.21 -9.30
N SER A 64 14.13 -9.89 -10.15
CA SER A 64 14.49 -10.01 -11.55
C SER A 64 14.19 -8.70 -12.31
N ASP A 65 14.85 -8.51 -13.45
CA ASP A 65 14.59 -7.37 -14.34
C ASP A 65 13.14 -7.36 -14.83
N GLN A 66 12.53 -8.53 -14.98
CA GLN A 66 11.12 -8.67 -15.34
C GLN A 66 10.20 -8.05 -14.27
N MET A 67 10.50 -8.24 -12.98
CA MET A 67 9.71 -7.66 -11.89
C MET A 67 9.84 -6.14 -11.85
N THR A 68 11.06 -5.64 -12.09
CA THR A 68 11.30 -4.19 -12.20
C THR A 68 10.53 -3.58 -13.37
N THR A 69 10.56 -4.24 -14.52
CA THR A 69 9.82 -3.83 -15.72
C THR A 69 8.32 -3.86 -15.46
N TYR A 70 7.79 -4.91 -14.84
CA TYR A 70 6.38 -5.07 -14.55
C TYR A 70 5.87 -3.97 -13.59
N ALA A 71 6.59 -3.68 -12.52
CA ALA A 71 6.24 -2.58 -11.62
C ALA A 71 6.23 -1.22 -12.32
N ALA A 72 7.20 -0.98 -13.22
CA ALA A 72 7.23 0.23 -14.02
C ALA A 72 6.07 0.31 -15.02
N GLN A 73 5.71 -0.79 -15.67
CA GLN A 73 4.56 -0.88 -16.58
C GLN A 73 3.24 -0.57 -15.87
N ILE A 74 3.01 -1.12 -14.67
CA ILE A 74 1.81 -0.81 -13.88
C ILE A 74 1.71 0.70 -13.62
N VAL A 75 2.77 1.34 -13.15
CA VAL A 75 2.74 2.78 -12.87
C VAL A 75 2.63 3.61 -14.16
N HIS A 76 3.29 3.19 -15.23
CA HIS A 76 3.18 3.85 -16.53
C HIS A 76 1.75 3.79 -17.06
N ALA A 77 1.11 2.62 -17.01
CA ALA A 77 -0.26 2.41 -17.44
C ALA A 77 -1.27 3.32 -16.71
N THR A 78 -1.00 3.69 -15.45
CA THR A 78 -1.87 4.66 -14.74
C THR A 78 -1.90 6.03 -15.42
N ARG A 79 -0.88 6.41 -16.18
CA ARG A 79 -0.78 7.71 -16.86
C ARG A 79 -1.47 7.70 -18.22
N GLU A 80 -1.73 6.53 -18.77
CA GLU A 80 -2.35 6.34 -20.09
C GLU A 80 -3.78 5.80 -20.00
N HIS A 81 -4.25 5.50 -18.78
CA HIS A 81 -5.57 4.93 -18.55
C HIS A 81 -6.67 5.99 -18.67
N GLY A 82 -7.68 5.74 -19.53
CA GLY A 82 -8.73 6.71 -19.85
C GLY A 82 -9.58 7.20 -18.66
N LYS A 83 -9.65 6.44 -17.57
CA LYS A 83 -10.39 6.81 -16.35
C LYS A 83 -9.53 7.52 -15.31
N ILE A 84 -8.23 7.74 -15.58
CA ILE A 84 -7.28 8.37 -14.65
C ILE A 84 -6.85 9.72 -15.23
N TYR A 85 -7.15 10.79 -14.51
CA TYR A 85 -6.74 12.15 -14.84
C TYR A 85 -5.27 12.41 -14.49
N LEU A 86 -4.84 11.94 -13.32
CA LEU A 86 -3.45 12.04 -12.87
C LEU A 86 -2.94 10.66 -12.45
N GLY A 87 -1.93 10.15 -13.15
CA GLY A 87 -1.30 8.87 -12.85
C GLY A 87 -0.15 8.96 -11.84
N GLY A 88 0.33 7.79 -11.42
CA GLY A 88 1.40 7.66 -10.44
C GLY A 88 2.75 8.23 -10.89
N SER A 89 3.51 8.81 -9.97
CA SER A 89 4.88 9.28 -10.18
C SER A 89 5.88 8.09 -10.15
N PRO A 90 7.15 8.28 -10.56
CA PRO A 90 8.19 7.24 -10.41
C PRO A 90 8.40 6.77 -8.96
N ARG A 91 8.00 7.56 -7.96
CA ARG A 91 7.99 7.14 -6.55
C ARG A 91 7.06 5.97 -6.30
N ALA A 92 5.95 5.88 -7.04
CA ALA A 92 5.04 4.74 -6.95
C ALA A 92 5.73 3.43 -7.36
N SER A 93 6.55 3.43 -8.44
CA SER A 93 7.30 2.26 -8.87
C SER A 93 8.30 1.80 -7.80
N LEU A 94 9.04 2.74 -7.19
CA LEU A 94 9.96 2.45 -6.10
C LEU A 94 9.22 1.92 -4.86
N ALA A 95 8.06 2.50 -4.54
CA ALA A 95 7.23 2.05 -3.43
C ALA A 95 6.68 0.63 -3.66
N LEU A 96 6.21 0.31 -4.88
CA LEU A 96 5.76 -1.03 -5.25
C LEU A 96 6.87 -2.07 -5.04
N ILE A 97 8.06 -1.83 -5.59
CA ILE A 97 9.20 -2.74 -5.43
C ILE A 97 9.56 -2.94 -3.95
N ASN A 98 9.67 -1.85 -3.18
CA ASN A 98 10.08 -1.94 -1.78
C ASN A 98 9.04 -2.65 -0.90
N THR A 99 7.76 -2.46 -1.18
CA THR A 99 6.69 -3.12 -0.41
C THR A 99 6.46 -4.56 -0.85
N ALA A 100 6.60 -4.87 -2.14
CA ALA A 100 6.51 -6.23 -2.66
C ALA A 100 7.63 -7.14 -2.13
N LYS A 101 8.85 -6.63 -1.89
CA LYS A 101 9.90 -7.37 -1.17
C LYS A 101 9.42 -7.84 0.20
N VAL A 102 8.77 -6.95 0.95
CA VAL A 102 8.27 -7.29 2.28
C VAL A 102 7.11 -8.29 2.19
N ALA A 103 6.25 -8.18 1.18
CA ALA A 103 5.19 -9.15 0.92
C ALA A 103 5.77 -10.55 0.64
N ALA A 104 6.84 -10.66 -0.16
CA ALA A 104 7.53 -11.91 -0.42
C ALA A 104 8.08 -12.55 0.88
N ILE A 105 8.73 -11.75 1.76
CA ILE A 105 9.23 -12.23 3.07
C ILE A 105 8.09 -12.74 3.95
N LEU A 106 6.99 -11.99 4.02
CA LEU A 106 5.82 -12.41 4.81
C LEU A 106 5.19 -13.70 4.27
N ALA A 107 5.42 -14.00 3.00
CA ALA A 107 5.05 -15.27 2.36
C ALA A 107 6.19 -16.31 2.39
N GLU A 108 7.22 -16.11 3.25
CA GLU A 108 8.36 -17.01 3.47
C GLU A 108 9.16 -17.33 2.18
N ARG A 109 9.30 -16.34 1.27
CA ARG A 109 10.04 -16.46 0.01
C ARG A 109 11.23 -15.49 -0.01
N ASP A 110 12.30 -15.91 -0.67
CA ASP A 110 13.51 -15.11 -0.90
C ASP A 110 13.56 -14.44 -2.28
N PHE A 111 12.49 -14.55 -3.05
CA PHE A 111 12.29 -13.91 -4.34
C PHE A 111 10.91 -13.27 -4.46
N MET A 112 10.84 -12.21 -5.23
CA MET A 112 9.60 -11.47 -5.52
C MET A 112 8.87 -12.07 -6.72
N THR A 113 7.53 -12.10 -6.64
CA THR A 113 6.65 -12.56 -7.72
C THR A 113 5.75 -11.40 -8.22
N PRO A 114 5.14 -11.52 -9.41
CA PRO A 114 4.16 -10.55 -9.89
C PRO A 114 2.97 -10.37 -8.94
N ASP A 115 2.57 -11.43 -8.24
CA ASP A 115 1.44 -11.38 -7.29
C ASP A 115 1.75 -10.48 -6.09
N ASP A 116 3.01 -10.40 -5.64
CA ASP A 116 3.41 -9.49 -4.57
C ASP A 116 3.23 -8.04 -4.99
N ILE A 117 3.56 -7.72 -6.23
CA ILE A 117 3.40 -6.38 -6.81
C ILE A 117 1.90 -6.06 -6.95
N LYS A 118 1.11 -6.98 -7.51
CA LYS A 118 -0.35 -6.84 -7.63
C LYS A 118 -1.02 -6.63 -6.28
N TYR A 119 -0.63 -7.43 -5.29
CA TYR A 119 -1.17 -7.32 -3.94
C TYR A 119 -0.92 -5.94 -3.31
N MET A 120 0.26 -5.38 -3.52
CA MET A 120 0.63 -4.07 -2.96
C MET A 120 0.11 -2.88 -3.75
N ALA A 121 -0.23 -3.07 -5.03
CA ALA A 121 -0.61 -1.97 -5.94
C ALA A 121 -1.78 -1.10 -5.42
N PRO A 122 -2.90 -1.63 -4.91
CA PRO A 122 -3.98 -0.81 -4.38
C PRO A 122 -3.56 0.09 -3.22
N PHE A 123 -2.73 -0.42 -2.28
CA PHE A 123 -2.25 0.36 -1.13
C PHE A 123 -1.30 1.48 -1.53
N ILE A 124 -0.55 1.29 -2.62
CA ILE A 124 0.46 2.23 -3.10
C ILE A 124 -0.15 3.27 -4.05
N LEU A 125 -1.06 2.88 -4.93
CA LEU A 125 -1.58 3.73 -6.00
C LEU A 125 -2.81 4.55 -5.60
N ASN A 126 -3.65 4.05 -4.70
CA ASN A 126 -4.92 4.66 -4.29
C ASN A 126 -4.84 6.16 -3.90
N HIS A 127 -3.71 6.62 -3.36
CA HIS A 127 -3.51 8.01 -2.98
C HIS A 127 -2.58 8.79 -3.93
N ARG A 128 -2.22 8.18 -5.05
CA ARG A 128 -1.31 8.71 -6.05
C ARG A 128 -1.93 8.88 -7.42
N ILE A 129 -3.14 8.35 -7.60
CA ILE A 129 -3.93 8.57 -8.81
C ILE A 129 -5.13 9.46 -8.48
N ILE A 130 -5.60 10.17 -9.49
CA ILE A 130 -6.85 10.94 -9.45
C ILE A 130 -7.67 10.47 -10.62
N LEU A 131 -8.92 10.14 -10.38
CA LEU A 131 -9.84 9.72 -11.43
C LEU A 131 -10.30 10.92 -12.26
N THR A 132 -10.80 10.65 -13.46
CA THR A 132 -11.48 11.67 -14.25
C THR A 132 -12.84 12.01 -13.65
N PRO A 133 -13.36 13.23 -13.85
CA PRO A 133 -14.69 13.60 -13.38
C PRO A 133 -15.79 12.63 -13.85
N GLU A 134 -15.66 12.10 -15.06
CA GLU A 134 -16.59 11.13 -15.63
C GLU A 134 -16.58 9.83 -14.85
N ALA A 135 -15.40 9.30 -14.52
CA ALA A 135 -15.26 8.07 -13.72
C ALA A 135 -15.79 8.26 -12.29
N GLU A 136 -15.57 9.44 -11.68
CA GLU A 136 -16.15 9.77 -10.37
C GLU A 136 -17.68 9.88 -10.43
N MET A 137 -18.23 10.46 -11.49
CA MET A 137 -19.69 10.55 -11.71
C MET A 137 -20.34 9.17 -11.94
N GLU A 138 -19.63 8.21 -12.52
CA GLU A 138 -20.03 6.81 -12.63
C GLU A 138 -19.97 6.07 -11.28
N GLY A 139 -19.43 6.69 -10.23
CA GLY A 139 -19.33 6.12 -8.90
C GLY A 139 -18.14 5.16 -8.73
N LEU A 140 -17.19 5.15 -9.67
CA LEU A 140 -15.98 4.32 -9.59
C LEU A 140 -15.05 4.82 -8.48
N THR A 141 -14.39 3.87 -7.85
CA THR A 141 -13.34 4.13 -6.86
C THR A 141 -11.96 3.92 -7.47
N GLU A 142 -10.95 4.57 -6.88
CA GLU A 142 -9.56 4.37 -7.31
C GLU A 142 -9.16 2.89 -7.24
N GLU A 143 -9.67 2.15 -6.26
CA GLU A 143 -9.38 0.71 -6.08
C GLU A 143 -9.93 -0.13 -7.24
N GLU A 144 -11.16 0.15 -7.67
CA GLU A 144 -11.79 -0.55 -8.80
C GLU A 144 -11.03 -0.26 -10.10
N VAL A 145 -10.65 1.00 -10.34
CA VAL A 145 -9.88 1.38 -11.53
C VAL A 145 -8.47 0.77 -11.52
N ILE A 146 -7.81 0.70 -10.34
CA ILE A 146 -6.52 0.02 -10.20
C ILE A 146 -6.66 -1.47 -10.49
N GLN A 147 -7.72 -2.11 -10.00
CA GLN A 147 -7.95 -3.53 -10.24
C GLN A 147 -8.18 -3.81 -11.73
N GLU A 148 -9.01 -3.02 -12.40
CA GLU A 148 -9.23 -3.08 -13.85
C GLU A 148 -7.91 -2.93 -14.61
N LEU A 149 -7.09 -1.94 -14.25
CA LEU A 149 -5.78 -1.71 -14.85
C LEU A 149 -4.85 -2.92 -14.69
N LEU A 150 -4.80 -3.53 -13.51
CA LEU A 150 -3.95 -4.71 -13.23
C LEU A 150 -4.34 -5.94 -14.07
N GLU A 151 -5.60 -6.04 -14.49
CA GLU A 151 -6.08 -7.13 -15.37
C GLU A 151 -5.64 -6.94 -16.83
N THR A 152 -5.36 -5.70 -17.25
CA THR A 152 -4.95 -5.40 -18.64
C THR A 152 -3.46 -5.61 -18.89
N ILE A 153 -2.63 -5.66 -17.84
CA ILE A 153 -1.17 -5.73 -17.96
C ILE A 153 -0.71 -7.17 -18.00
N GLU A 154 0.06 -7.52 -19.03
CA GLU A 154 0.61 -8.85 -19.19
C GLU A 154 1.54 -9.19 -18.02
N VAL A 155 1.26 -10.35 -17.40
CA VAL A 155 2.04 -10.85 -16.27
C VAL A 155 3.31 -11.50 -16.80
N PRO A 156 4.51 -11.12 -16.35
CA PRO A 156 5.75 -11.77 -16.74
C PRO A 156 5.77 -13.24 -16.30
N ARG A 157 6.28 -14.10 -17.17
CA ARG A 157 6.39 -15.56 -16.98
C ARG A 157 7.77 -15.93 -16.47
#